data_0683c5af3481031cc7dab65c137a8471
#
_entry.id   0683c5af3481031cc7dab65c137a8471
#
_cell.length_a   1.000
_cell.length_b   1.000
_cell.length_c   1.000
_cell.angle_alpha   90.00
_cell.angle_beta   90.00
_cell.angle_gamma   90.00
#
_symmetry.space_group_name_H-M   'P 1'
#
loop_
_entity.id
_entity.type
_entity.pdbx_description
1 polymer ?
#
loop_
_entity_poly.entity_id
_entity_poly.type
_entity_poly.pdbx_seq_one_letter_code
_entity_poly.pdbx_strand_id
1 'polypeptide(L)'
;LNPYRDNGMIDMNREHRLTIYRLSEIMIYAERHNRDFMEGYKLHAINYRFNNSSLDRKFIEENHVAADKYRNYKVGGRQCNDIGSLILEAYGKAGQLDFNDSVHHTAGMYLIYKTLSIANKYPAYEDFSGIGDLSCFQRHVNGELQEQIVRLVDTILRDKSHITLKIRQTLHFIEALLNGNLQPKDLLNSRFPYDWYMERVAPDKELRSMRDIQDYLPPSFFTTGIEVDRFVDGRRMNEDPIPIERLSSGERQYLYMFSTYIYHILNLLSIQESHRVKYRRINLVLDEVEICFHPEYQRKFVNELLGYIKRLYMNRNASFNIIIATHSPFILSDIPQCNILYLEDGCVPDTSEFKNPFAANICDILYQSFFLKNGFVGEYARRKINDIITRLSPKGYFTEKWEEQLGLLMGMIGDPFLKMQLLQLYEDRRNRHAKNRD
;
A
#
# COMPACT_ATOMS: atom_id res chain seq x y z
N LEU A 1 -1.32 -0.72 -10.37
CA LEU A 1 -2.63 -0.52 -9.77
C LEU A 1 -3.01 0.94 -9.93
N ASN A 2 -3.92 1.23 -10.85
CA ASN A 2 -4.46 2.58 -10.93
C ASN A 2 -5.30 2.84 -9.67
N PRO A 3 -5.04 3.89 -8.91
CA PRO A 3 -5.92 4.30 -7.82
C PRO A 3 -7.31 4.59 -8.41
N TYR A 4 -8.33 4.33 -7.60
CA TYR A 4 -9.70 4.64 -8.02
C TYR A 4 -9.81 6.12 -8.38
N ARG A 5 -10.23 6.40 -9.61
CA ARG A 5 -10.44 7.77 -10.10
C ARG A 5 -11.93 8.05 -10.15
N ASP A 6 -12.34 9.08 -9.45
CA ASP A 6 -13.68 9.65 -9.58
C ASP A 6 -13.59 10.89 -10.47
N ASN A 7 -14.24 10.87 -11.63
CA ASN A 7 -14.15 11.92 -12.66
C ASN A 7 -12.70 12.34 -13.00
N GLY A 8 -11.79 11.39 -13.04
CA GLY A 8 -10.37 11.62 -13.34
C GLY A 8 -9.53 12.07 -12.14
N MET A 9 -10.12 12.35 -10.97
CA MET A 9 -9.43 12.76 -9.76
C MET A 9 -9.19 11.58 -8.81
N ILE A 10 -8.04 11.60 -8.13
CA ILE A 10 -7.67 10.63 -7.09
C ILE A 10 -7.91 11.27 -5.73
N ASP A 11 -8.79 10.68 -4.91
CA ASP A 11 -8.91 11.06 -3.49
C ASP A 11 -7.76 10.43 -2.68
N MET A 12 -6.69 11.20 -2.48
CA MET A 12 -5.50 10.78 -1.75
C MET A 12 -5.81 10.36 -0.30
N ASN A 13 -6.76 11.03 0.35
CA ASN A 13 -7.15 10.68 1.72
C ASN A 13 -7.87 9.33 1.78
N ARG A 14 -8.67 9.03 0.78
CA ARG A 14 -9.35 7.74 0.64
C ARG A 14 -8.34 6.62 0.39
N GLU A 15 -7.42 6.82 -0.55
CA GLU A 15 -6.37 5.84 -0.85
C GLU A 15 -5.47 5.59 0.36
N HIS A 16 -5.09 6.65 1.08
CA HIS A 16 -4.32 6.52 2.32
C HIS A 16 -5.06 5.68 3.38
N ARG A 17 -6.35 5.97 3.65
CA ARG A 17 -7.15 5.17 4.60
C ARG A 17 -7.25 3.69 4.19
N LEU A 18 -7.45 3.43 2.90
CA LEU A 18 -7.50 2.06 2.38
C LEU A 18 -6.16 1.35 2.55
N THR A 19 -5.06 2.06 2.34
CA THR A 19 -3.71 1.52 2.48
C THR A 19 -3.39 1.18 3.94
N ILE A 20 -3.70 2.08 4.87
CA ILE A 20 -3.54 1.81 6.32
C ILE A 20 -4.38 0.61 6.75
N TYR A 21 -5.62 0.51 6.29
CA TYR A 21 -6.48 -0.62 6.58
C TYR A 21 -5.87 -1.94 6.05
N ARG A 22 -5.41 -1.99 4.79
CA ARG A 22 -4.75 -3.15 4.19
C ARG A 22 -3.48 -3.54 4.92
N LEU A 23 -2.69 -2.53 5.30
CA LEU A 23 -1.45 -2.75 6.05
C LEU A 23 -1.73 -3.35 7.43
N SER A 24 -2.78 -2.90 8.14
CA SER A 24 -3.15 -3.46 9.43
C SER A 24 -3.44 -4.97 9.35
N GLU A 25 -4.14 -5.41 8.31
CA GLU A 25 -4.42 -6.84 8.08
C GLU A 25 -3.14 -7.66 8.00
N ILE A 26 -2.16 -7.15 7.25
CA ILE A 26 -0.91 -7.87 6.99
C ILE A 26 0.00 -7.87 8.23
N MET A 27 0.04 -6.76 8.97
CA MET A 27 0.84 -6.66 10.18
C MET A 27 0.30 -7.59 11.28
N ILE A 28 -1.03 -7.68 11.44
CA ILE A 28 -1.66 -8.65 12.35
C ILE A 28 -1.29 -10.09 11.97
N TYR A 29 -1.36 -10.39 10.67
CA TYR A 29 -1.00 -11.71 10.18
C TYR A 29 0.48 -12.03 10.43
N ALA A 30 1.37 -11.09 10.18
CA ALA A 30 2.81 -11.26 10.40
C ALA A 30 3.12 -11.47 11.88
N GLU A 31 2.54 -10.69 12.78
CA GLU A 31 2.71 -10.81 14.23
C GLU A 31 2.25 -12.16 14.74
N ARG A 32 1.05 -12.62 14.35
CA ARG A 32 0.52 -13.94 14.74
C ARG A 32 1.38 -15.12 14.29
N HIS A 33 2.22 -14.91 13.27
CA HIS A 33 3.16 -15.92 12.76
C HIS A 33 4.60 -15.66 13.17
N ASN A 34 4.84 -14.82 14.19
CA ASN A 34 6.16 -14.41 14.68
C ASN A 34 7.11 -13.96 13.56
N ARG A 35 6.62 -13.09 12.68
CA ARG A 35 7.36 -12.55 11.53
C ARG A 35 7.35 -11.04 11.56
N ASP A 36 8.51 -10.44 11.34
CA ASP A 36 8.58 -9.01 11.11
C ASP A 36 8.04 -8.70 9.71
N PHE A 37 7.16 -7.72 9.60
CA PHE A 37 6.68 -7.25 8.29
C PHE A 37 7.71 -6.34 7.62
N MET A 38 8.48 -5.60 8.39
CA MET A 38 9.60 -4.79 7.94
C MET A 38 10.76 -5.00 8.92
N GLU A 39 11.97 -5.26 8.39
CA GLU A 39 13.14 -5.45 9.21
C GLU A 39 13.41 -4.25 10.12
N GLY A 40 13.70 -4.52 11.37
CA GLY A 40 13.94 -3.49 12.38
C GLY A 40 12.70 -2.81 12.93
N TYR A 41 11.49 -3.25 12.55
CA TYR A 41 10.24 -2.75 13.09
C TYR A 41 9.31 -3.89 13.52
N LYS A 42 8.72 -3.74 14.70
CA LYS A 42 7.67 -4.63 15.21
C LYS A 42 6.38 -3.88 15.42
N LEU A 43 5.26 -4.56 15.23
CA LEU A 43 3.97 -4.00 15.55
C LEU A 43 3.90 -3.72 17.06
N HIS A 44 3.58 -2.47 17.44
CA HIS A 44 3.29 -2.12 18.82
C HIS A 44 1.80 -2.24 19.11
N ALA A 45 0.98 -1.58 18.31
CA ALA A 45 -0.47 -1.62 18.45
C ALA A 45 -1.18 -1.24 17.15
N ILE A 46 -2.37 -1.78 16.96
CA ILE A 46 -3.33 -1.29 15.99
C ILE A 46 -4.53 -0.77 16.78
N ASN A 47 -4.85 0.49 16.57
CA ASN A 47 -5.90 1.19 17.27
C ASN A 47 -7.02 1.58 16.30
N TYR A 48 -8.26 1.49 16.77
CA TYR A 48 -9.45 1.87 16.01
C TYR A 48 -10.20 2.99 16.73
N ARG A 49 -10.83 3.84 15.92
CA ARG A 49 -11.70 4.91 16.41
C ARG A 49 -12.96 4.97 15.57
N PHE A 50 -14.11 5.02 16.23
CA PHE A 50 -15.40 5.19 15.58
C PHE A 50 -15.46 6.50 14.79
N ASN A 51 -15.93 6.44 13.55
CA ASN A 51 -16.06 7.58 12.66
C ASN A 51 -17.23 7.38 11.69
N ASN A 52 -18.32 8.06 11.94
CA ASN A 52 -19.53 8.02 11.11
C ASN A 52 -19.49 9.00 9.92
N SER A 53 -18.52 9.92 9.86
CA SER A 53 -18.45 10.94 8.79
C SER A 53 -18.31 10.33 7.38
N SER A 54 -17.73 9.13 7.28
CA SER A 54 -17.63 8.43 6.00
C SER A 54 -19.00 8.02 5.45
N LEU A 55 -19.95 7.72 6.32
CA LEU A 55 -21.32 7.38 5.98
C LEU A 55 -22.12 8.65 5.64
N ASP A 56 -21.97 9.71 6.41
CA ASP A 56 -22.56 11.01 6.10
C ASP A 56 -22.19 11.42 4.66
N ARG A 57 -20.92 11.33 4.30
CA ARG A 57 -20.48 11.61 2.93
C ARG A 57 -21.16 10.70 1.91
N LYS A 58 -21.30 9.40 2.19
CA LYS A 58 -21.94 8.45 1.27
C LYS A 58 -23.41 8.75 1.02
N PHE A 59 -24.16 9.03 2.06
CA PHE A 59 -25.59 9.33 1.92
C PHE A 59 -25.84 10.75 1.40
N ILE A 60 -25.20 11.74 1.98
CA ILE A 60 -25.54 13.15 1.76
C ILE A 60 -24.80 13.71 0.54
N GLU A 61 -23.46 13.57 0.47
CA GLU A 61 -22.66 14.19 -0.57
C GLU A 61 -22.67 13.40 -1.88
N GLU A 62 -22.48 12.08 -1.82
CA GLU A 62 -22.34 11.24 -3.02
C GLU A 62 -23.70 10.80 -3.60
N ASN A 63 -24.74 10.62 -2.78
CA ASN A 63 -26.05 10.13 -3.24
C ASN A 63 -27.19 11.13 -3.00
N HIS A 64 -26.88 12.36 -2.59
CA HIS A 64 -27.84 13.48 -2.44
C HIS A 64 -29.04 13.15 -1.56
N VAL A 65 -28.90 12.24 -0.60
CA VAL A 65 -29.94 11.95 0.38
C VAL A 65 -30.03 13.10 1.37
N ALA A 66 -31.22 13.64 1.59
CA ALA A 66 -31.40 14.72 2.56
C ALA A 66 -30.93 14.28 3.97
N ALA A 67 -30.17 15.15 4.64
CA ALA A 67 -29.53 14.83 5.91
C ALA A 67 -30.52 14.39 7.00
N ASP A 68 -31.69 15.03 7.05
CA ASP A 68 -32.79 14.70 7.95
C ASP A 68 -33.36 13.28 7.69
N LYS A 69 -33.53 12.93 6.41
CA LYS A 69 -34.00 11.60 6.01
C LYS A 69 -33.02 10.49 6.42
N TYR A 70 -31.74 10.73 6.24
CA TYR A 70 -30.70 9.77 6.62
C TYR A 70 -30.56 9.67 8.13
N ARG A 71 -30.39 10.81 8.83
CA ARG A 71 -30.08 10.82 10.28
C ARG A 71 -31.26 10.42 11.16
N ASN A 72 -32.49 10.70 10.70
CA ASN A 72 -33.71 10.35 11.43
C ASN A 72 -34.32 9.03 10.96
N TYR A 73 -33.65 8.31 10.03
CA TYR A 73 -34.16 7.02 9.60
C TYR A 73 -34.20 6.05 10.75
N LYS A 74 -35.37 5.47 10.96
CA LYS A 74 -35.63 4.42 11.93
C LYS A 74 -36.32 3.28 11.20
N VAL A 75 -35.85 2.09 11.47
CA VAL A 75 -36.57 0.91 11.00
C VAL A 75 -37.91 0.86 11.71
N GLY A 76 -38.98 1.06 10.95
CA GLY A 76 -40.33 1.03 11.49
C GLY A 76 -40.68 -0.35 12.02
N GLY A 77 -41.57 -0.38 13.04
CA GLY A 77 -42.17 -1.65 13.49
C GLY A 77 -42.88 -2.39 12.35
N ARG A 78 -43.51 -3.51 12.64
CA ARG A 78 -44.10 -4.54 11.75
C ARG A 78 -44.79 -4.15 10.42
N GLN A 79 -44.79 -2.90 9.99
CA GLN A 79 -45.44 -2.42 8.77
C GLN A 79 -44.54 -1.54 7.86
N CYS A 80 -43.24 -1.46 8.11
CA CYS A 80 -42.40 -0.64 7.28
C CYS A 80 -41.83 -1.50 6.11
N ASN A 81 -42.45 -1.37 4.95
CA ASN A 81 -42.07 -2.08 3.72
C ASN A 81 -41.17 -1.21 2.83
N ASP A 82 -40.26 -0.44 3.40
CA ASP A 82 -39.23 0.24 2.61
C ASP A 82 -38.02 -0.67 2.39
N ILE A 83 -37.23 -0.36 1.35
CA ILE A 83 -36.06 -1.16 0.94
C ILE A 83 -35.08 -1.37 2.10
N GLY A 84 -34.76 -0.33 2.87
CA GLY A 84 -33.83 -0.41 3.98
C GLY A 84 -34.29 -1.34 5.08
N SER A 85 -35.55 -1.25 5.48
CA SER A 85 -36.18 -2.11 6.48
C SER A 85 -36.21 -3.59 6.03
N LEU A 86 -36.58 -3.83 4.76
CA LEU A 86 -36.59 -5.18 4.20
C LEU A 86 -35.20 -5.80 4.07
N ILE A 87 -34.18 -4.99 3.76
CA ILE A 87 -32.77 -5.46 3.78
C ILE A 87 -32.40 -5.90 5.19
N LEU A 88 -32.67 -5.10 6.22
CA LEU A 88 -32.37 -5.46 7.61
C LEU A 88 -33.18 -6.67 8.08
N GLU A 89 -34.43 -6.80 7.65
CA GLU A 89 -35.28 -7.97 7.93
C GLU A 89 -34.69 -9.24 7.31
N ALA A 90 -34.26 -9.16 6.03
CA ALA A 90 -33.64 -10.30 5.34
C ALA A 90 -32.32 -10.77 6.00
N TYR A 91 -31.56 -9.84 6.64
CA TYR A 91 -30.42 -10.21 7.49
C TYR A 91 -30.81 -10.65 8.92
N GLY A 92 -32.10 -10.66 9.26
CA GLY A 92 -32.59 -10.97 10.61
C GLY A 92 -32.22 -9.91 11.65
N LYS A 93 -32.02 -8.64 11.26
CA LYS A 93 -31.57 -7.56 12.14
C LYS A 93 -32.63 -6.47 12.37
N ALA A 94 -33.78 -6.54 11.68
CA ALA A 94 -34.88 -5.61 11.89
C ALA A 94 -35.44 -5.73 13.33
N GLY A 95 -35.65 -4.58 13.97
CA GLY A 95 -36.16 -4.52 15.35
C GLY A 95 -35.16 -4.93 16.43
N GLN A 96 -33.94 -5.34 16.07
CA GLN A 96 -32.89 -5.69 17.04
C GLN A 96 -31.91 -4.51 17.27
N LEU A 97 -31.72 -3.65 16.28
CA LEU A 97 -30.86 -2.48 16.36
C LEU A 97 -31.63 -1.27 16.92
N ASP A 98 -31.07 -0.59 17.92
CA ASP A 98 -31.62 0.68 18.42
C ASP A 98 -31.16 1.85 17.55
N PHE A 99 -32.00 2.29 16.61
CA PHE A 99 -31.70 3.40 15.71
C PHE A 99 -31.68 4.78 16.40
N ASN A 100 -31.91 4.88 17.72
CA ASN A 100 -31.64 6.10 18.48
C ASN A 100 -30.17 6.15 18.97
N ASP A 101 -29.50 5.00 19.05
CA ASP A 101 -28.05 4.94 19.32
C ASP A 101 -27.25 5.14 18.04
N SER A 102 -26.22 5.99 18.10
CA SER A 102 -25.43 6.35 16.93
C SER A 102 -24.60 5.23 16.34
N VAL A 103 -24.15 4.27 17.18
CA VAL A 103 -23.35 3.12 16.76
C VAL A 103 -24.24 2.10 16.06
N HIS A 104 -25.39 1.77 16.64
CA HIS A 104 -26.39 0.89 16.05
C HIS A 104 -26.95 1.46 14.74
N HIS A 105 -27.27 2.77 14.72
CA HIS A 105 -27.70 3.48 13.51
C HIS A 105 -26.64 3.37 12.40
N THR A 106 -25.38 3.70 12.72
CA THR A 106 -24.28 3.65 11.75
C THR A 106 -24.08 2.23 11.19
N ALA A 107 -24.12 1.21 12.04
CA ALA A 107 -23.98 -0.19 11.61
C ALA A 107 -25.12 -0.64 10.69
N GLY A 108 -26.37 -0.33 11.06
CA GLY A 108 -27.55 -0.65 10.24
C GLY A 108 -27.53 0.06 8.89
N MET A 109 -27.29 1.38 8.89
CA MET A 109 -27.19 2.18 7.67
C MET A 109 -26.03 1.73 6.77
N TYR A 110 -24.91 1.33 7.37
CA TYR A 110 -23.78 0.81 6.60
C TYR A 110 -24.12 -0.54 5.94
N LEU A 111 -24.87 -1.39 6.60
CA LEU A 111 -25.34 -2.66 6.04
C LEU A 111 -26.26 -2.42 4.84
N ILE A 112 -27.24 -1.50 4.97
CA ILE A 112 -28.12 -1.08 3.87
C ILE A 112 -27.29 -0.52 2.70
N TYR A 113 -26.40 0.45 2.97
CA TYR A 113 -25.53 1.05 1.96
C TYR A 113 -24.72 0.00 1.19
N LYS A 114 -24.10 -0.92 1.89
CA LYS A 114 -23.24 -1.93 1.25
C LYS A 114 -24.04 -2.93 0.42
N THR A 115 -25.20 -3.33 0.87
CA THR A 115 -26.08 -4.22 0.12
C THR A 115 -26.51 -3.62 -1.21
N LEU A 116 -27.00 -2.38 -1.20
CA LEU A 116 -27.38 -1.65 -2.41
C LEU A 116 -26.17 -1.38 -3.32
N SER A 117 -25.03 -1.01 -2.73
CA SER A 117 -23.79 -0.79 -3.48
C SER A 117 -23.29 -2.06 -4.19
N ILE A 118 -23.47 -3.24 -3.61
CA ILE A 118 -23.11 -4.52 -4.24
C ILE A 118 -24.01 -4.79 -5.44
N ALA A 119 -25.32 -4.65 -5.27
CA ALA A 119 -26.30 -4.87 -6.34
C ALA A 119 -26.01 -4.00 -7.58
N ASN A 120 -25.58 -2.75 -7.37
CA ASN A 120 -25.37 -1.80 -8.47
C ASN A 120 -23.98 -1.78 -9.10
N LYS A 121 -22.94 -2.24 -8.38
CA LYS A 121 -21.55 -2.07 -8.83
C LYS A 121 -20.93 -3.31 -9.44
N TYR A 122 -21.43 -4.48 -9.09
CA TYR A 122 -20.75 -5.72 -9.47
C TYR A 122 -21.55 -6.53 -10.48
N PRO A 123 -20.98 -6.85 -11.66
CA PRO A 123 -21.66 -7.63 -12.69
C PRO A 123 -22.24 -8.98 -12.20
N ALA A 124 -21.62 -9.56 -11.15
CA ALA A 124 -22.13 -10.79 -10.55
C ALA A 124 -23.48 -10.63 -9.83
N TYR A 125 -23.94 -9.42 -9.66
CA TYR A 125 -25.20 -9.06 -8.99
C TYR A 125 -26.11 -8.25 -9.91
N GLU A 126 -25.87 -8.25 -11.23
CA GLU A 126 -26.60 -7.47 -12.23
C GLU A 126 -28.10 -7.78 -12.22
N ASP A 127 -28.49 -9.01 -11.93
CA ASP A 127 -29.90 -9.45 -11.80
C ASP A 127 -30.66 -8.68 -10.70
N PHE A 128 -29.96 -8.02 -9.79
CA PHE A 128 -30.53 -7.26 -8.68
C PHE A 128 -30.46 -5.73 -8.86
N SER A 129 -29.98 -5.25 -10.00
CA SER A 129 -29.85 -3.80 -10.28
C SER A 129 -31.18 -3.04 -10.22
N GLY A 130 -32.31 -3.73 -10.44
CA GLY A 130 -33.68 -3.18 -10.33
C GLY A 130 -34.13 -2.78 -8.91
N ILE A 131 -33.40 -3.22 -7.86
CA ILE A 131 -33.73 -2.88 -6.46
C ILE A 131 -33.58 -1.35 -6.23
N GLY A 132 -32.66 -0.70 -6.96
CA GLY A 132 -32.42 0.70 -6.89
C GLY A 132 -31.11 1.08 -6.17
N ASP A 133 -30.77 2.34 -6.25
CA ASP A 133 -29.57 2.89 -5.63
C ASP A 133 -29.79 3.35 -4.16
N LEU A 134 -28.78 3.93 -3.55
CA LEU A 134 -28.83 4.37 -2.16
C LEU A 134 -29.89 5.48 -1.92
N SER A 135 -30.24 6.30 -2.91
CA SER A 135 -31.28 7.32 -2.77
C SER A 135 -32.67 6.75 -2.59
N CYS A 136 -32.84 5.48 -2.98
CA CYS A 136 -34.11 4.75 -2.94
C CYS A 136 -34.34 3.95 -1.65
N PHE A 137 -33.45 3.99 -0.66
CA PHE A 137 -33.52 3.11 0.52
C PHE A 137 -34.83 3.23 1.32
N GLN A 138 -35.49 4.40 1.27
CA GLN A 138 -36.80 4.65 1.91
C GLN A 138 -38.00 4.39 0.99
N ARG A 139 -37.79 3.91 -0.24
CA ARG A 139 -38.90 3.62 -1.15
C ARG A 139 -39.69 2.41 -0.65
N HIS A 140 -41.01 2.58 -0.51
CA HIS A 140 -41.90 1.49 -0.18
C HIS A 140 -42.00 0.51 -1.33
N VAL A 141 -41.94 -0.78 -1.02
CA VAL A 141 -42.00 -1.86 -1.99
C VAL A 141 -42.86 -2.99 -1.46
N ASN A 142 -43.40 -3.77 -2.37
CA ASN A 142 -44.16 -4.98 -2.10
C ASN A 142 -44.02 -5.95 -3.28
N GLY A 143 -44.50 -7.18 -3.12
CA GLY A 143 -44.53 -8.20 -4.15
C GLY A 143 -43.14 -8.61 -4.65
N GLU A 144 -42.94 -8.65 -5.97
CA GLU A 144 -41.74 -9.18 -6.61
C GLU A 144 -40.43 -8.55 -6.15
N LEU A 145 -40.43 -7.22 -5.91
CA LEU A 145 -39.22 -6.52 -5.46
C LEU A 145 -38.83 -6.92 -4.02
N GLN A 146 -39.79 -7.23 -3.16
CA GLN A 146 -39.52 -7.77 -1.83
C GLN A 146 -38.80 -9.13 -1.91
N GLU A 147 -39.29 -10.04 -2.79
CA GLU A 147 -38.66 -11.33 -3.02
C GLU A 147 -37.24 -11.16 -3.62
N GLN A 148 -37.03 -10.18 -4.48
CA GLN A 148 -35.69 -9.90 -5.01
C GLN A 148 -34.72 -9.45 -3.93
N ILE A 149 -35.15 -8.63 -2.95
CA ILE A 149 -34.32 -8.21 -1.81
C ILE A 149 -33.90 -9.45 -0.98
N VAL A 150 -34.81 -10.36 -0.68
CA VAL A 150 -34.49 -11.59 0.06
C VAL A 150 -33.48 -12.43 -0.72
N ARG A 151 -33.70 -12.64 -2.02
CA ARG A 151 -32.75 -13.38 -2.87
C ARG A 151 -31.37 -12.71 -2.97
N LEU A 152 -31.31 -11.38 -3.05
CA LEU A 152 -30.05 -10.63 -3.02
C LEU A 152 -29.29 -10.90 -1.74
N VAL A 153 -29.94 -10.78 -0.59
CA VAL A 153 -29.31 -11.01 0.73
C VAL A 153 -28.82 -12.45 0.86
N ASP A 154 -29.62 -13.44 0.46
CA ASP A 154 -29.21 -14.84 0.44
C ASP A 154 -27.98 -15.09 -0.45
N THR A 155 -27.94 -14.45 -1.61
CA THR A 155 -26.79 -14.52 -2.53
C THR A 155 -25.54 -13.93 -1.89
N ILE A 156 -25.67 -12.77 -1.24
CA ILE A 156 -24.57 -12.11 -0.51
C ILE A 156 -24.05 -12.98 0.64
N LEU A 157 -24.92 -13.61 1.40
CA LEU A 157 -24.54 -14.46 2.55
C LEU A 157 -23.78 -15.72 2.10
N ARG A 158 -24.09 -16.25 0.93
CA ARG A 158 -23.39 -17.41 0.34
C ARG A 158 -22.04 -17.03 -0.31
N ASP A 159 -21.92 -15.80 -0.78
CA ASP A 159 -20.68 -15.32 -1.42
C ASP A 159 -19.60 -15.05 -0.37
N LYS A 160 -18.53 -15.83 -0.41
CA LYS A 160 -17.36 -15.68 0.44
C LYS A 160 -16.23 -14.85 -0.20
N SER A 161 -16.49 -14.19 -1.33
CA SER A 161 -15.48 -13.37 -2.02
C SER A 161 -15.18 -12.06 -1.28
N HIS A 162 -14.19 -11.33 -1.79
CA HIS A 162 -13.84 -9.98 -1.28
C HIS A 162 -14.97 -8.94 -1.46
N ILE A 163 -15.93 -9.19 -2.37
CA ILE A 163 -17.06 -8.29 -2.63
C ILE A 163 -17.92 -8.13 -1.37
N THR A 164 -18.20 -9.26 -0.71
CA THR A 164 -19.08 -9.33 0.46
C THR A 164 -18.33 -9.19 1.79
N LEU A 165 -17.00 -9.03 1.77
CA LEU A 165 -16.18 -8.91 2.96
C LEU A 165 -16.70 -7.84 3.95
N LYS A 166 -17.04 -6.65 3.44
CA LYS A 166 -17.52 -5.55 4.29
C LYS A 166 -18.88 -5.82 4.93
N ILE A 167 -19.72 -6.62 4.28
CA ILE A 167 -20.98 -7.12 4.87
C ILE A 167 -20.67 -8.08 6.01
N ARG A 168 -19.78 -9.06 5.82
CA ARG A 168 -19.42 -10.03 6.87
C ARG A 168 -18.84 -9.33 8.11
N GLN A 169 -17.91 -8.39 7.92
CA GLN A 169 -17.37 -7.57 9.00
C GLN A 169 -18.47 -6.85 9.77
N THR A 170 -19.41 -6.25 9.06
CA THR A 170 -20.52 -5.52 9.68
C THR A 170 -21.45 -6.44 10.44
N LEU A 171 -21.73 -7.63 9.92
CA LEU A 171 -22.58 -8.62 10.60
C LEU A 171 -21.92 -9.13 11.88
N HIS A 172 -20.62 -9.47 11.87
CA HIS A 172 -19.91 -9.88 13.09
C HIS A 172 -19.89 -8.76 14.14
N PHE A 173 -19.70 -7.51 13.71
CA PHE A 173 -19.77 -6.35 14.59
C PHE A 173 -21.16 -6.18 15.20
N ILE A 174 -22.23 -6.26 14.40
CA ILE A 174 -23.62 -6.18 14.86
C ILE A 174 -23.94 -7.32 15.83
N GLU A 175 -23.50 -8.54 15.56
CA GLU A 175 -23.69 -9.67 16.48
C GLU A 175 -23.04 -9.43 17.83
N ALA A 176 -21.82 -8.89 17.85
CA ALA A 176 -21.14 -8.56 19.10
C ALA A 176 -21.85 -7.44 19.90
N LEU A 177 -22.45 -6.45 19.20
CA LEU A 177 -23.31 -5.43 19.82
C LEU A 177 -24.56 -6.05 20.43
N LEU A 178 -25.28 -6.89 19.67
CA LEU A 178 -26.55 -7.48 20.09
C LEU A 178 -26.39 -8.48 21.23
N ASN A 179 -25.26 -9.18 21.26
CA ASN A 179 -24.91 -10.11 22.36
C ASN A 179 -24.37 -9.39 23.60
N GLY A 180 -24.23 -8.05 23.56
CA GLY A 180 -23.70 -7.26 24.67
C GLY A 180 -22.18 -7.34 24.85
N ASN A 181 -21.46 -8.03 23.99
CA ASN A 181 -19.99 -8.14 24.03
C ASN A 181 -19.30 -6.80 23.74
N LEU A 182 -19.91 -5.97 22.87
CA LEU A 182 -19.52 -4.59 22.61
C LEU A 182 -20.61 -3.65 23.13
N GLN A 183 -20.18 -2.59 23.80
CA GLN A 183 -21.10 -1.55 24.27
C GLN A 183 -20.87 -0.26 23.47
N PRO A 184 -21.93 0.42 22.95
CA PRO A 184 -21.79 1.66 22.19
C PRO A 184 -20.95 2.72 22.89
N LYS A 185 -21.10 2.87 24.20
CA LYS A 185 -20.35 3.83 25.04
C LYS A 185 -18.83 3.63 24.97
N ASP A 186 -18.36 2.39 24.83
CA ASP A 186 -16.94 2.06 24.80
C ASP A 186 -16.31 2.38 23.42
N LEU A 187 -17.15 2.48 22.38
CA LEU A 187 -16.74 2.77 21.02
C LEU A 187 -16.72 4.27 20.66
N LEU A 188 -17.59 5.07 21.32
CA LEU A 188 -17.79 6.48 20.98
C LEU A 188 -16.70 7.40 21.48
N ASN A 189 -16.14 7.15 22.67
CA ASN A 189 -15.35 8.13 23.40
C ASN A 189 -13.84 7.84 23.42
N SER A 190 -13.38 6.70 22.88
CA SER A 190 -11.97 6.33 22.96
C SER A 190 -11.48 5.62 21.70
N ARG A 191 -10.15 5.58 21.56
CA ARG A 191 -9.49 4.60 20.69
C ARG A 191 -9.44 3.29 21.45
N PHE A 192 -9.64 2.19 20.75
CA PHE A 192 -9.49 0.86 21.34
C PHE A 192 -8.51 0.02 20.51
N PRO A 193 -7.69 -0.83 21.16
CA PRO A 193 -6.73 -1.68 20.50
C PRO A 193 -7.40 -2.87 19.80
N TYR A 194 -6.72 -3.43 18.81
CA TYR A 194 -7.15 -4.60 18.05
C TYR A 194 -7.49 -5.79 18.95
N ASP A 195 -6.62 -6.12 19.92
CA ASP A 195 -6.83 -7.29 20.79
C ASP A 195 -8.09 -7.15 21.64
N TRP A 196 -8.32 -5.96 22.21
CA TRP A 196 -9.55 -5.66 22.96
C TRP A 196 -10.82 -5.88 22.10
N TYR A 197 -10.74 -5.51 20.81
CA TYR A 197 -11.86 -5.70 19.88
C TYR A 197 -12.06 -7.18 19.56
N MET A 198 -10.97 -7.89 19.27
CA MET A 198 -11.03 -9.31 18.89
C MET A 198 -11.53 -10.23 20.00
N GLU A 199 -11.16 -9.96 21.25
CA GLU A 199 -11.66 -10.68 22.43
C GLU A 199 -13.19 -10.61 22.55
N ARG A 200 -13.81 -9.56 21.97
CA ARG A 200 -15.25 -9.30 22.05
C ARG A 200 -16.02 -9.77 20.82
N VAL A 201 -15.41 -9.71 19.66
CA VAL A 201 -16.06 -10.04 18.40
C VAL A 201 -15.82 -11.50 17.98
N ALA A 202 -14.68 -12.05 18.37
CA ALA A 202 -14.29 -13.41 18.00
C ALA A 202 -13.52 -14.14 19.12
N PRO A 203 -14.06 -14.23 20.36
CA PRO A 203 -13.33 -14.71 21.54
C PRO A 203 -12.76 -16.13 21.38
N ASP A 204 -13.50 -17.00 20.67
CA ASP A 204 -13.14 -18.42 20.52
C ASP A 204 -12.64 -18.77 19.11
N LYS A 205 -12.28 -17.75 18.30
CA LYS A 205 -11.87 -17.97 16.91
C LYS A 205 -10.36 -18.07 16.79
N GLU A 206 -9.91 -19.19 16.29
CA GLU A 206 -8.53 -19.36 15.88
C GLU A 206 -8.33 -18.80 14.47
N LEU A 207 -7.86 -17.54 14.37
CA LEU A 207 -7.66 -16.83 13.10
C LEU A 207 -6.30 -17.20 12.51
N ARG A 208 -6.24 -18.29 11.73
CA ARG A 208 -5.01 -18.84 11.17
C ARG A 208 -4.63 -18.24 9.83
N SER A 209 -5.62 -17.87 9.02
CA SER A 209 -5.38 -17.33 7.70
C SER A 209 -5.61 -15.81 7.66
N MET A 210 -4.98 -15.15 6.69
CA MET A 210 -5.25 -13.73 6.40
C MET A 210 -6.75 -13.47 6.20
N ARG A 211 -7.45 -14.40 5.56
CA ARG A 211 -8.88 -14.29 5.29
C ARG A 211 -9.71 -14.33 6.57
N ASP A 212 -9.35 -15.21 7.49
CA ASP A 212 -10.03 -15.28 8.79
C ASP A 212 -9.88 -13.98 9.56
N ILE A 213 -8.66 -13.39 9.53
CA ILE A 213 -8.41 -12.07 10.14
C ILE A 213 -9.29 -11.00 9.48
N GLN A 214 -9.32 -10.94 8.15
CA GLN A 214 -10.11 -9.95 7.41
C GLN A 214 -11.59 -9.98 7.78
N ASP A 215 -12.19 -11.14 7.92
CA ASP A 215 -13.62 -11.30 8.20
C ASP A 215 -14.04 -10.70 9.56
N TYR A 216 -13.11 -10.61 10.51
CA TYR A 216 -13.37 -10.12 11.87
C TYR A 216 -12.81 -8.73 12.17
N LEU A 217 -12.14 -8.06 11.21
CA LEU A 217 -11.69 -6.69 11.41
C LEU A 217 -12.86 -5.71 11.56
N PRO A 218 -12.67 -4.58 12.28
CA PRO A 218 -13.70 -3.57 12.39
C PRO A 218 -14.19 -3.07 11.03
N PRO A 219 -15.49 -2.79 10.89
CA PRO A 219 -16.06 -2.24 9.66
C PRO A 219 -15.43 -0.90 9.25
N SER A 220 -15.62 -0.51 7.99
CA SER A 220 -14.98 0.68 7.41
C SER A 220 -15.46 2.04 7.96
N PHE A 221 -16.41 2.06 8.87
CA PHE A 221 -16.77 3.25 9.64
C PHE A 221 -15.92 3.41 10.92
N PHE A 222 -14.86 2.61 11.07
CA PHE A 222 -13.77 2.88 11.99
C PHE A 222 -12.55 3.38 11.23
N THR A 223 -11.84 4.34 11.81
CA THR A 223 -10.51 4.73 11.36
C THR A 223 -9.46 3.87 12.05
N THR A 224 -8.46 3.44 11.30
CA THR A 224 -7.36 2.60 11.77
C THR A 224 -6.12 3.45 11.97
N GLY A 225 -5.44 3.30 13.11
CA GLY A 225 -4.10 3.82 13.38
C GLY A 225 -3.16 2.67 13.67
N ILE A 226 -1.93 2.75 13.19
CA ILE A 226 -0.89 1.73 13.38
C ILE A 226 0.29 2.38 14.10
N GLU A 227 0.78 1.73 15.14
CA GLU A 227 1.94 2.14 15.93
C GLU A 227 2.97 1.01 15.90
N VAL A 228 4.24 1.37 15.71
CA VAL A 228 5.35 0.43 15.62
C VAL A 228 6.47 0.80 16.58
N ASP A 229 7.26 -0.21 16.97
CA ASP A 229 8.50 -0.05 17.70
C ASP A 229 9.69 -0.30 16.78
N ARG A 230 10.72 0.53 16.88
CA ARG A 230 11.97 0.39 16.13
C ARG A 230 12.99 -0.42 16.94
N PHE A 231 13.62 -1.39 16.29
CA PHE A 231 14.66 -2.24 16.87
C PHE A 231 15.95 -2.13 16.07
N VAL A 232 17.09 -2.06 16.77
CA VAL A 232 18.44 -2.17 16.21
C VAL A 232 19.20 -3.17 17.07
N ASP A 233 19.78 -4.19 16.47
CA ASP A 233 20.50 -5.27 17.15
C ASP A 233 19.69 -5.90 18.30
N GLY A 234 18.38 -6.07 18.09
CA GLY A 234 17.46 -6.66 19.06
C GLY A 234 17.05 -5.73 20.22
N ARG A 235 17.51 -4.49 20.24
CA ARG A 235 17.15 -3.51 21.27
C ARG A 235 16.13 -2.51 20.73
N ARG A 236 15.08 -2.25 21.52
CA ARG A 236 14.11 -1.20 21.21
C ARG A 236 14.78 0.18 21.32
N MET A 237 14.58 1.00 20.29
CA MET A 237 15.25 2.30 20.15
C MET A 237 14.37 3.50 20.53
N ASN A 238 13.07 3.34 20.57
CA ASN A 238 12.10 4.38 20.90
C ASN A 238 11.53 4.17 22.31
N GLU A 239 11.29 5.24 23.03
CA GLU A 239 10.56 5.21 24.32
C GLU A 239 9.07 5.10 24.04
N ASP A 240 8.53 6.01 23.23
CA ASP A 240 7.12 6.01 22.81
C ASP A 240 6.92 5.29 21.48
N PRO A 241 5.77 4.62 21.29
CA PRO A 241 5.43 4.01 20.00
C PRO A 241 5.43 5.03 18.86
N ILE A 242 5.89 4.61 17.69
CA ILE A 242 5.99 5.47 16.50
C ILE A 242 4.73 5.26 15.64
N PRO A 243 3.86 6.28 15.48
CA PRO A 243 2.79 6.22 14.49
C PRO A 243 3.38 6.04 13.09
N ILE A 244 2.76 5.19 12.28
CA ILE A 244 3.27 4.85 10.94
C ILE A 244 3.42 6.08 10.04
N GLU A 245 2.62 7.12 10.25
CA GLU A 245 2.68 8.39 9.53
C GLU A 245 3.97 9.18 9.81
N ARG A 246 4.68 8.87 10.91
CA ARG A 246 5.96 9.48 11.29
C ARG A 246 7.19 8.76 10.75
N LEU A 247 7.01 7.61 10.12
CA LEU A 247 8.08 6.92 9.40
C LEU A 247 8.57 7.76 8.21
N SER A 248 9.80 7.53 7.77
CA SER A 248 10.34 8.19 6.57
C SER A 248 9.49 7.89 5.34
N SER A 249 9.59 8.73 4.31
CA SER A 249 8.85 8.52 3.05
C SER A 249 9.16 7.18 2.40
N GLY A 250 10.43 6.76 2.41
CA GLY A 250 10.85 5.47 1.86
C GLY A 250 10.30 4.29 2.63
N GLU A 251 10.33 4.32 3.96
CA GLU A 251 9.74 3.28 4.82
C GLU A 251 8.23 3.15 4.59
N ARG A 252 7.52 4.28 4.56
CA ARG A 252 6.08 4.28 4.29
C ARG A 252 5.77 3.74 2.89
N GLN A 253 6.51 4.17 1.88
CA GLN A 253 6.32 3.71 0.51
C GLN A 253 6.52 2.19 0.41
N TYR A 254 7.57 1.66 1.06
CA TYR A 254 7.83 0.23 1.14
C TYR A 254 6.65 -0.54 1.75
N LEU A 255 6.17 -0.13 2.92
CA LEU A 255 5.05 -0.75 3.61
C LEU A 255 3.75 -0.69 2.78
N TYR A 256 3.45 0.48 2.20
CA TYR A 256 2.22 0.69 1.44
C TYR A 256 2.20 -0.10 0.14
N MET A 257 3.33 -0.19 -0.52
CA MET A 257 3.48 -0.96 -1.74
C MET A 257 3.21 -2.45 -1.49
N PHE A 258 3.93 -3.07 -0.53
CA PHE A 258 3.74 -4.48 -0.22
C PHE A 258 2.31 -4.78 0.28
N SER A 259 1.76 -3.93 1.14
CA SER A 259 0.37 -4.10 1.61
C SER A 259 -0.63 -4.08 0.45
N THR A 260 -0.43 -3.19 -0.49
CA THR A 260 -1.31 -3.05 -1.66
C THR A 260 -1.21 -4.28 -2.57
N TYR A 261 -0.01 -4.75 -2.88
CA TYR A 261 0.19 -5.94 -3.72
C TYR A 261 -0.40 -7.19 -3.09
N ILE A 262 -0.09 -7.44 -1.84
CA ILE A 262 -0.62 -8.59 -1.10
C ILE A 262 -2.14 -8.57 -1.08
N TYR A 263 -2.74 -7.43 -0.76
CA TYR A 263 -4.19 -7.27 -0.74
C TYR A 263 -4.84 -7.61 -2.09
N HIS A 264 -4.32 -7.06 -3.19
CA HIS A 264 -4.89 -7.30 -4.51
C HIS A 264 -4.71 -8.73 -4.99
N ILE A 265 -3.56 -9.33 -4.69
CA ILE A 265 -3.31 -10.73 -4.98
C ILE A 265 -4.31 -11.62 -4.23
N LEU A 266 -4.53 -11.37 -2.94
CA LEU A 266 -5.51 -12.12 -2.14
C LEU A 266 -6.94 -11.95 -2.68
N ASN A 267 -7.31 -10.74 -3.12
CA ASN A 267 -8.61 -10.51 -3.74
C ASN A 267 -8.82 -11.32 -5.01
N LEU A 268 -7.83 -11.34 -5.92
CA LEU A 268 -7.89 -12.14 -7.14
C LEU A 268 -8.06 -13.63 -6.85
N LEU A 269 -7.43 -14.12 -5.79
CA LEU A 269 -7.49 -15.53 -5.41
C LEU A 269 -8.69 -15.89 -4.54
N SER A 270 -9.40 -14.90 -4.00
CA SER A 270 -10.63 -15.14 -3.24
C SER A 270 -11.83 -15.49 -4.12
N ILE A 271 -11.72 -15.31 -5.44
CA ILE A 271 -12.82 -15.57 -6.41
C ILE A 271 -13.16 -17.05 -6.40
N GLN A 272 -14.46 -17.36 -6.18
CA GLN A 272 -14.99 -18.72 -6.18
C GLN A 272 -15.52 -19.12 -7.56
N GLU A 273 -15.50 -20.43 -7.86
CA GLU A 273 -15.74 -20.96 -9.21
C GLU A 273 -17.20 -20.87 -9.71
N SER A 274 -18.18 -20.59 -8.86
CA SER A 274 -19.59 -20.73 -9.21
C SER A 274 -20.11 -19.79 -10.30
N HIS A 275 -19.43 -18.63 -10.54
CA HIS A 275 -19.86 -17.63 -11.53
C HIS A 275 -18.74 -16.85 -12.20
N ARG A 276 -17.44 -17.21 -12.01
CA ARG A 276 -16.31 -16.44 -12.51
C ARG A 276 -15.11 -17.32 -12.85
N VAL A 277 -14.29 -16.83 -13.81
CA VAL A 277 -13.02 -17.46 -14.17
C VAL A 277 -12.05 -17.39 -13.01
N LYS A 278 -11.58 -18.53 -12.52
CA LYS A 278 -10.52 -18.61 -11.51
C LYS A 278 -9.19 -18.30 -12.15
N TYR A 279 -8.50 -17.31 -11.61
CA TYR A 279 -7.18 -16.95 -12.11
C TYR A 279 -6.14 -17.98 -11.67
N ARG A 280 -5.45 -18.60 -12.65
CA ARG A 280 -4.34 -19.53 -12.42
C ARG A 280 -2.99 -18.92 -12.75
N ARG A 281 -2.98 -17.84 -13.53
CA ARG A 281 -1.77 -17.09 -13.89
C ARG A 281 -2.01 -15.62 -13.60
N ILE A 282 -1.09 -15.01 -12.86
CA ILE A 282 -1.17 -13.61 -12.45
C ILE A 282 0.08 -12.91 -12.98
N ASN A 283 -0.12 -11.89 -13.81
CA ASN A 283 0.95 -10.99 -14.23
C ASN A 283 1.01 -9.81 -13.25
N LEU A 284 2.15 -9.64 -12.59
CA LEU A 284 2.45 -8.52 -11.73
C LEU A 284 3.42 -7.59 -12.49
N VAL A 285 2.93 -6.42 -12.89
CA VAL A 285 3.72 -5.41 -13.58
C VAL A 285 4.05 -4.31 -12.58
N LEU A 286 5.33 -4.11 -12.32
CA LEU A 286 5.89 -3.19 -11.36
C LEU A 286 6.71 -2.14 -12.12
N ASP A 287 6.25 -0.89 -12.09
CA ASP A 287 6.86 0.21 -12.82
C ASP A 287 7.46 1.20 -11.82
N GLU A 288 8.79 1.32 -11.82
CA GLU A 288 9.59 2.20 -10.96
C GLU A 288 9.18 2.15 -9.47
N VAL A 289 8.89 0.97 -8.96
CA VAL A 289 8.37 0.77 -7.60
C VAL A 289 9.34 1.20 -6.51
N GLU A 290 10.61 1.26 -6.82
CA GLU A 290 11.70 1.66 -5.93
C GLU A 290 11.85 3.17 -5.75
N ILE A 291 11.04 3.99 -6.38
CA ILE A 291 11.04 5.44 -6.18
C ILE A 291 10.89 5.75 -4.70
N CYS A 292 11.75 6.61 -4.19
CA CYS A 292 11.89 6.97 -2.77
C CYS A 292 12.49 5.88 -1.86
N PHE A 293 12.83 4.70 -2.36
CA PHE A 293 13.48 3.70 -1.52
C PHE A 293 14.93 4.05 -1.22
N HIS A 294 15.31 3.91 0.04
CA HIS A 294 16.72 3.88 0.40
C HIS A 294 17.42 2.70 -0.34
N PRO A 295 18.68 2.84 -0.77
CA PRO A 295 19.42 1.75 -1.45
C PRO A 295 19.30 0.39 -0.78
N GLU A 296 19.26 0.34 0.56
CA GLU A 296 19.10 -0.90 1.31
C GLU A 296 17.73 -1.58 1.06
N TYR A 297 16.65 -0.82 0.92
CA TYR A 297 15.34 -1.36 0.56
C TYR A 297 15.29 -1.83 -0.90
N GLN A 298 15.99 -1.12 -1.81
CA GLN A 298 16.14 -1.56 -3.20
C GLN A 298 16.87 -2.89 -3.28
N ARG A 299 17.95 -3.06 -2.51
CA ARG A 299 18.75 -4.29 -2.42
C ARG A 299 17.95 -5.49 -1.90
N LYS A 300 17.01 -5.29 -0.99
CA LYS A 300 16.16 -6.34 -0.39
C LYS A 300 14.91 -6.63 -1.19
N PHE A 301 14.54 -5.76 -2.12
CA PHE A 301 13.22 -5.74 -2.74
C PHE A 301 12.81 -7.06 -3.38
N VAL A 302 13.63 -7.64 -4.25
CA VAL A 302 13.30 -8.88 -4.97
C VAL A 302 13.14 -10.05 -4.00
N ASN A 303 14.07 -10.20 -3.05
CA ASN A 303 14.01 -11.24 -2.05
C ASN A 303 12.74 -11.16 -1.19
N GLU A 304 12.38 -9.96 -0.73
CA GLU A 304 11.16 -9.73 0.07
C GLU A 304 9.90 -10.01 -0.74
N LEU A 305 9.82 -9.52 -1.99
CA LEU A 305 8.68 -9.76 -2.88
C LEU A 305 8.45 -11.26 -3.09
N LEU A 306 9.49 -11.99 -3.44
CA LEU A 306 9.42 -13.45 -3.62
C LEU A 306 9.07 -14.16 -2.30
N GLY A 307 9.63 -13.70 -1.19
CA GLY A 307 9.32 -14.20 0.15
C GLY A 307 7.84 -14.02 0.50
N TYR A 308 7.24 -12.86 0.23
CA TYR A 308 5.81 -12.61 0.46
C TYR A 308 4.95 -13.50 -0.43
N ILE A 309 5.24 -13.56 -1.73
CA ILE A 309 4.51 -14.41 -2.67
C ILE A 309 4.57 -15.87 -2.22
N LYS A 310 5.72 -16.40 -1.89
CA LYS A 310 5.90 -17.78 -1.42
C LYS A 310 5.10 -18.06 -0.14
N ARG A 311 5.10 -17.17 0.83
CA ARG A 311 4.36 -17.33 2.08
C ARG A 311 2.84 -17.34 1.90
N LEU A 312 2.33 -16.52 0.98
CA LEU A 312 0.90 -16.45 0.68
C LEU A 312 0.39 -17.66 -0.14
N TYR A 313 1.31 -18.36 -0.84
CA TYR A 313 0.95 -19.27 -1.95
C TYR A 313 1.32 -20.72 -1.75
N MET A 314 1.90 -21.11 -0.63
CA MET A 314 2.35 -22.51 -0.44
C MET A 314 1.26 -23.59 -0.68
N ASN A 315 -0.02 -23.21 -0.76
CA ASN A 315 -1.15 -24.12 -0.90
C ASN A 315 -2.11 -23.81 -2.07
N ARG A 316 -1.74 -22.97 -3.05
CA ARG A 316 -2.67 -22.56 -4.13
C ARG A 316 -2.07 -22.74 -5.52
N ASN A 317 -2.87 -23.29 -6.44
CA ASN A 317 -2.51 -23.56 -7.85
C ASN A 317 -2.47 -22.26 -8.71
N ALA A 318 -1.72 -21.26 -8.31
CA ALA A 318 -1.51 -20.06 -9.09
C ALA A 318 -0.03 -19.85 -9.39
N SER A 319 0.30 -19.43 -10.61
CA SER A 319 1.63 -19.03 -11.04
C SER A 319 1.71 -17.52 -11.22
N PHE A 320 2.90 -16.95 -11.00
CA PHE A 320 3.17 -15.53 -11.15
C PHE A 320 4.18 -15.30 -12.26
N ASN A 321 3.89 -14.31 -13.08
CA ASN A 321 4.86 -13.69 -13.97
C ASN A 321 5.09 -12.26 -13.45
N ILE A 322 6.32 -11.95 -13.05
CA ILE A 322 6.68 -10.66 -12.44
C ILE A 322 7.53 -9.91 -13.45
N ILE A 323 7.04 -8.75 -13.88
CA ILE A 323 7.72 -7.84 -14.79
C ILE A 323 8.06 -6.59 -14.00
N ILE A 324 9.34 -6.23 -13.94
CA ILE A 324 9.83 -5.05 -13.20
C ILE A 324 10.47 -4.11 -14.20
N ALA A 325 9.92 -2.92 -14.38
CA ALA A 325 10.59 -1.81 -15.02
C ALA A 325 11.30 -1.00 -13.92
N THR A 326 12.62 -0.82 -14.04
CA THR A 326 13.43 -0.24 -12.96
C THR A 326 14.66 0.50 -13.48
N HIS A 327 15.06 1.52 -12.73
CA HIS A 327 16.35 2.21 -12.85
C HIS A 327 17.32 1.86 -11.71
N SER A 328 17.02 0.82 -10.89
CA SER A 328 17.84 0.42 -9.76
C SER A 328 18.86 -0.67 -10.14
N PRO A 329 20.16 -0.39 -10.01
CA PRO A 329 21.19 -1.40 -10.20
C PRO A 329 21.13 -2.48 -9.12
N PHE A 330 20.58 -2.18 -7.93
CA PHE A 330 20.40 -3.14 -6.85
C PHE A 330 19.37 -4.20 -7.20
N ILE A 331 18.24 -3.80 -7.80
CA ILE A 331 17.22 -4.73 -8.27
C ILE A 331 17.78 -5.59 -9.40
N LEU A 332 18.52 -4.98 -10.34
CA LEU A 332 19.10 -5.68 -11.47
C LEU A 332 20.12 -6.74 -11.04
N SER A 333 20.87 -6.49 -9.94
CA SER A 333 21.85 -7.45 -9.41
C SER A 333 21.25 -8.75 -8.88
N ASP A 334 19.94 -8.80 -8.65
CA ASP A 334 19.20 -10.00 -8.26
C ASP A 334 18.60 -10.79 -9.42
N ILE A 335 18.74 -10.28 -10.67
CA ILE A 335 18.08 -10.84 -11.86
C ILE A 335 19.11 -11.46 -12.82
N PRO A 336 18.96 -12.74 -13.21
CA PRO A 336 19.80 -13.34 -14.24
C PRO A 336 19.68 -12.63 -15.60
N GLN A 337 20.76 -12.52 -16.34
CA GLN A 337 20.81 -11.83 -17.64
C GLN A 337 19.73 -12.31 -18.63
N CYS A 338 19.42 -13.59 -18.66
CA CYS A 338 18.41 -14.15 -19.57
C CYS A 338 16.98 -13.65 -19.28
N ASN A 339 16.74 -13.01 -18.13
CA ASN A 339 15.47 -12.45 -17.71
C ASN A 339 15.44 -10.93 -17.80
N ILE A 340 16.43 -10.29 -18.44
CA ILE A 340 16.55 -8.84 -18.52
C ILE A 340 16.36 -8.41 -19.97
N LEU A 341 15.47 -7.43 -20.18
CA LEU A 341 15.33 -6.69 -21.42
C LEU A 341 15.94 -5.30 -21.22
N TYR A 342 16.99 -5.00 -21.99
CA TYR A 342 17.61 -3.69 -22.01
C TYR A 342 16.92 -2.81 -23.05
N LEU A 343 16.72 -1.54 -22.71
CA LEU A 343 16.16 -0.54 -23.62
C LEU A 343 17.01 0.73 -23.57
N GLU A 344 17.52 1.17 -24.73
CA GLU A 344 18.22 2.43 -24.92
C GLU A 344 17.50 3.21 -26.02
N ASP A 345 17.05 4.42 -25.74
CA ASP A 345 16.31 5.28 -26.68
C ASP A 345 15.09 4.58 -27.35
N GLY A 346 14.40 3.71 -26.60
CA GLY A 346 13.23 2.96 -27.08
C GLY A 346 13.55 1.74 -27.95
N CYS A 347 14.81 1.41 -28.13
CA CYS A 347 15.29 0.25 -28.92
C CYS A 347 16.00 -0.76 -28.01
N VAL A 348 16.06 -2.01 -28.48
CA VAL A 348 16.87 -3.05 -27.84
C VAL A 348 18.31 -2.90 -28.34
N PRO A 349 19.29 -2.56 -27.47
CA PRO A 349 20.69 -2.43 -27.85
C PRO A 349 21.33 -3.79 -28.10
N ASP A 350 22.51 -3.79 -28.78
CA ASP A 350 23.35 -4.97 -28.80
C ASP A 350 23.95 -5.24 -27.43
N THR A 351 23.62 -6.38 -26.88
CA THR A 351 24.04 -6.82 -25.51
C THR A 351 25.07 -7.94 -25.55
N SER A 352 25.65 -8.23 -26.70
CA SER A 352 26.60 -9.34 -26.91
C SER A 352 27.85 -9.26 -26.01
N GLU A 353 28.28 -8.04 -25.66
CA GLU A 353 29.42 -7.77 -24.80
C GLU A 353 29.04 -7.54 -23.32
N PHE A 354 27.75 -7.57 -23.00
CA PHE A 354 27.29 -7.30 -21.63
C PHE A 354 27.63 -8.46 -20.71
N LYS A 355 28.23 -8.14 -19.57
CA LYS A 355 28.49 -9.10 -18.50
C LYS A 355 27.17 -9.41 -17.76
N ASN A 356 27.06 -10.62 -17.22
CA ASN A 356 25.93 -11.00 -16.41
C ASN A 356 25.81 -10.08 -15.16
N PRO A 357 24.70 -9.36 -14.99
CA PRO A 357 24.51 -8.46 -13.85
C PRO A 357 24.21 -9.18 -12.53
N PHE A 358 23.82 -10.47 -12.57
CA PHE A 358 23.52 -11.23 -11.37
C PHE A 358 24.74 -11.30 -10.46
N ALA A 359 24.61 -10.79 -9.23
CA ALA A 359 25.66 -10.65 -8.23
C ALA A 359 26.89 -9.84 -8.70
N ALA A 360 26.74 -8.98 -9.72
CA ALA A 360 27.82 -8.14 -10.21
C ALA A 360 27.99 -6.87 -9.36
N ASN A 361 29.15 -6.21 -9.52
CA ASN A 361 29.43 -4.92 -8.88
C ASN A 361 28.45 -3.85 -9.40
N ILE A 362 27.93 -3.02 -8.50
CA ILE A 362 26.96 -1.96 -8.84
C ILE A 362 27.51 -0.95 -9.86
N CYS A 363 28.81 -0.60 -9.79
CA CYS A 363 29.44 0.27 -10.77
C CYS A 363 29.47 -0.34 -12.16
N ASP A 364 29.74 -1.64 -12.28
CA ASP A 364 29.73 -2.34 -13.58
C ASP A 364 28.30 -2.37 -14.15
N ILE A 365 27.29 -2.61 -13.31
CA ILE A 365 25.88 -2.59 -13.72
C ILE A 365 25.49 -1.19 -14.19
N LEU A 366 25.85 -0.13 -13.47
CA LEU A 366 25.55 1.26 -13.85
C LEU A 366 26.19 1.63 -15.18
N TYR A 367 27.45 1.27 -15.41
CA TYR A 367 28.15 1.55 -16.66
C TYR A 367 27.52 0.85 -17.86
N GLN A 368 27.26 -0.44 -17.71
CA GLN A 368 26.87 -1.33 -18.79
C GLN A 368 25.35 -1.32 -19.02
N SER A 369 24.57 -1.50 -17.95
CA SER A 369 23.13 -1.74 -18.03
C SER A 369 22.30 -0.45 -18.03
N PHE A 370 22.86 0.65 -17.48
CA PHE A 370 22.22 1.96 -17.47
C PHE A 370 22.92 2.98 -18.39
N PHE A 371 23.83 2.52 -19.22
CA PHE A 371 24.48 3.31 -20.28
C PHE A 371 25.18 4.58 -19.79
N LEU A 372 25.74 4.58 -18.57
CA LEU A 372 26.45 5.73 -17.98
C LEU A 372 27.83 5.91 -18.60
N LYS A 373 27.88 6.25 -19.90
CA LYS A 373 29.11 6.40 -20.71
C LYS A 373 30.04 7.53 -20.20
N ASN A 374 29.53 8.47 -19.43
CA ASN A 374 30.27 9.65 -18.98
C ASN A 374 30.88 9.51 -17.56
N GLY A 375 30.92 8.30 -17.02
CA GLY A 375 31.45 8.00 -15.68
C GLY A 375 30.45 8.26 -14.53
N PHE A 376 30.92 8.06 -13.29
CA PHE A 376 30.09 8.08 -12.06
C PHE A 376 30.25 9.34 -11.25
N VAL A 377 31.04 10.32 -11.72
CA VAL A 377 31.28 11.59 -11.05
C VAL A 377 30.21 12.59 -11.47
N GLY A 378 29.63 13.29 -10.50
CA GLY A 378 28.63 14.33 -10.77
C GLY A 378 29.16 15.40 -11.74
N GLU A 379 28.32 15.90 -12.64
CA GLU A 379 28.71 16.77 -13.74
C GLU A 379 29.40 18.08 -13.27
N TYR A 380 28.97 18.64 -12.14
CA TYR A 380 29.62 19.83 -11.58
C TYR A 380 31.06 19.53 -11.13
N ALA A 381 31.28 18.44 -10.42
CA ALA A 381 32.61 18.01 -9.98
C ALA A 381 33.48 17.68 -11.21
N ARG A 382 32.93 16.98 -12.21
CA ARG A 382 33.61 16.67 -13.47
C ARG A 382 34.07 17.93 -14.19
N ARG A 383 33.22 18.96 -14.29
CA ARG A 383 33.60 20.26 -14.90
C ARG A 383 34.70 20.96 -14.11
N LYS A 384 34.67 20.94 -12.77
CA LYS A 384 35.72 21.49 -11.94
C LYS A 384 37.05 20.77 -12.11
N ILE A 385 37.02 19.43 -12.15
CA ILE A 385 38.21 18.61 -12.40
C ILE A 385 38.80 18.91 -13.79
N ASN A 386 37.94 18.97 -14.83
CA ASN A 386 38.38 19.31 -16.18
C ASN A 386 38.98 20.74 -16.28
N ASP A 387 38.42 21.73 -15.57
CA ASP A 387 38.99 23.07 -15.48
C ASP A 387 40.39 23.03 -14.84
N ILE A 388 40.57 22.26 -13.78
CA ILE A 388 41.86 22.03 -13.11
C ILE A 388 42.86 21.43 -14.11
N ILE A 389 42.47 20.32 -14.78
CA ILE A 389 43.34 19.66 -15.77
C ILE A 389 43.73 20.62 -16.92
N THR A 390 42.76 21.38 -17.43
CA THR A 390 42.98 22.33 -18.52
C THR A 390 43.97 23.42 -18.11
N ARG A 391 43.80 23.97 -16.91
CA ARG A 391 44.70 25.02 -16.41
C ARG A 391 46.10 24.52 -16.06
N LEU A 392 46.19 23.27 -15.59
CA LEU A 392 47.49 22.62 -15.31
C LEU A 392 48.17 22.06 -16.56
N SER A 393 47.48 22.00 -17.71
CA SER A 393 48.07 21.55 -18.99
C SER A 393 49.20 22.46 -19.44
N PRO A 394 50.10 22.00 -20.35
CA PRO A 394 51.23 22.79 -20.80
C PRO A 394 50.89 24.16 -21.41
N LYS A 395 49.74 24.31 -22.00
CA LYS A 395 49.20 25.54 -22.60
C LYS A 395 48.23 26.28 -21.68
N GLY A 396 47.94 25.74 -20.49
CA GLY A 396 47.01 26.35 -19.55
C GLY A 396 47.59 27.59 -18.88
N TYR A 397 46.70 28.51 -18.47
CA TYR A 397 47.04 29.72 -17.73
C TYR A 397 46.29 29.75 -16.42
N PHE A 398 46.96 30.15 -15.35
CA PHE A 398 46.35 30.39 -14.04
C PHE A 398 47.03 31.54 -13.28
N THR A 399 46.30 32.16 -12.37
CA THR A 399 46.76 33.26 -11.55
C THR A 399 47.12 32.75 -10.16
N GLU A 400 47.92 33.52 -9.39
CA GLU A 400 48.23 33.22 -7.96
C GLU A 400 46.96 32.99 -7.14
N LYS A 401 45.95 33.84 -7.35
CA LYS A 401 44.63 33.67 -6.67
C LYS A 401 43.96 32.34 -7.00
N TRP A 402 44.08 31.83 -8.22
CA TRP A 402 43.56 30.52 -8.59
C TRP A 402 44.39 29.39 -7.97
N GLU A 403 45.68 29.57 -7.83
CA GLU A 403 46.58 28.61 -7.18
C GLU A 403 46.24 28.44 -5.69
N GLU A 404 45.90 29.52 -4.97
CA GLU A 404 45.35 29.43 -3.61
C GLU A 404 44.06 28.65 -3.55
N GLN A 405 43.15 28.90 -4.48
CA GLN A 405 41.87 28.16 -4.59
C GLN A 405 42.09 26.68 -4.96
N LEU A 406 43.10 26.35 -5.74
CA LEU A 406 43.44 24.99 -6.12
C LEU A 406 43.74 24.12 -4.89
N GLY A 407 44.48 24.63 -3.90
CA GLY A 407 44.75 23.91 -2.67
C GLY A 407 43.47 23.50 -1.93
N LEU A 408 42.51 24.42 -1.87
CA LEU A 408 41.17 24.11 -1.27
C LEU A 408 40.39 23.08 -2.08
N LEU A 409 40.36 23.22 -3.42
CA LEU A 409 39.68 22.29 -4.30
C LEU A 409 40.28 20.86 -4.24
N MET A 410 41.60 20.74 -4.21
CA MET A 410 42.31 19.48 -4.02
C MET A 410 41.97 18.84 -2.67
N GLY A 411 41.77 19.63 -1.63
CA GLY A 411 41.34 19.17 -0.30
C GLY A 411 39.95 18.54 -0.32
N MET A 412 39.06 18.98 -1.23
CA MET A 412 37.66 18.50 -1.35
C MET A 412 37.49 17.23 -2.19
N ILE A 413 38.53 16.85 -2.96
CA ILE A 413 38.45 15.63 -3.83
C ILE A 413 38.48 14.40 -2.95
N GLY A 414 37.38 13.62 -3.01
CA GLY A 414 37.21 12.42 -2.20
C GLY A 414 37.89 11.17 -2.79
N ASP A 415 38.15 11.12 -4.11
CA ASP A 415 38.86 10.01 -4.74
C ASP A 415 40.37 10.16 -4.56
N PRO A 416 41.05 9.24 -3.82
CA PRO A 416 42.47 9.38 -3.51
C PRO A 416 43.35 9.26 -4.76
N PHE A 417 42.97 8.41 -5.75
CA PHE A 417 43.72 8.22 -6.97
C PHE A 417 43.68 9.47 -7.85
N LEU A 418 42.46 9.99 -8.09
CA LEU A 418 42.26 11.20 -8.86
C LEU A 418 42.99 12.39 -8.20
N LYS A 419 42.90 12.50 -6.88
CA LYS A 419 43.63 13.55 -6.10
C LYS A 419 45.14 13.45 -6.32
N MET A 420 45.69 12.24 -6.23
CA MET A 420 47.13 12.01 -6.45
C MET A 420 47.55 12.38 -7.85
N GLN A 421 46.78 12.01 -8.89
CA GLN A 421 47.08 12.36 -10.29
C GLN A 421 47.08 13.87 -10.53
N LEU A 422 46.11 14.57 -9.95
CA LEU A 422 46.03 16.03 -10.05
C LEU A 422 47.17 16.76 -9.31
N LEU A 423 47.59 16.25 -8.15
CA LEU A 423 48.73 16.75 -7.41
C LEU A 423 50.02 16.56 -8.21
N GLN A 424 50.22 15.43 -8.84
CA GLN A 424 51.35 15.14 -9.71
C GLN A 424 51.38 16.10 -10.92
N LEU A 425 50.27 16.34 -11.57
CA LEU A 425 50.15 17.33 -12.66
C LEU A 425 50.50 18.73 -12.18
N TYR A 426 50.09 19.11 -11.00
CA TYR A 426 50.43 20.42 -10.41
C TYR A 426 51.94 20.56 -10.14
N GLU A 427 52.56 19.55 -9.53
CA GLU A 427 54.01 19.52 -9.26
C GLU A 427 54.81 19.54 -10.56
N ASP A 428 54.45 18.77 -11.54
CA ASP A 428 55.09 18.76 -12.86
C ASP A 428 55.02 20.14 -13.56
N ARG A 429 53.89 20.81 -13.39
CA ARG A 429 53.71 22.17 -13.93
C ARG A 429 54.56 23.16 -13.21
N ARG A 430 54.62 23.11 -11.89
CA ARG A 430 55.44 24.00 -11.05
C ARG A 430 56.93 23.83 -11.37
N ASN A 431 57.42 22.62 -11.48
CA ASN A 431 58.80 22.29 -11.83
C ASN A 431 59.19 22.80 -13.22
N ARG A 432 58.29 22.76 -14.19
CA ARG A 432 58.52 23.31 -15.55
C ARG A 432 58.60 24.84 -15.53
N HIS A 433 57.76 25.49 -14.72
CA HIS A 433 57.85 26.96 -14.57
C HIS A 433 59.11 27.42 -13.89
N ALA A 434 59.64 26.68 -12.92
CA ALA A 434 60.90 26.97 -12.26
C ALA A 434 62.10 26.88 -13.25
N LYS A 435 62.13 25.83 -14.10
CA LYS A 435 63.18 25.61 -15.08
C LYS A 435 63.18 26.63 -16.26
N ASN A 436 62.08 27.31 -16.52
CA ASN A 436 62.00 28.35 -17.56
C ASN A 436 62.27 29.76 -17.05
N ARG A 437 62.56 29.93 -15.74
CA ARG A 437 62.97 31.21 -15.13
C ARG A 437 64.48 31.32 -14.89
N ASP A 438 65.19 30.21 -14.97
CA ASP A 438 66.64 30.11 -15.00
C ASP A 438 67.14 30.13 -16.48
#